data_799bc460b20f8190bbb1b51f000acda6
#
_entry.id   799bc460b20f8190bbb1b51f000acda6
#
_cell.length_a   1.000
_cell.length_b   1.000
_cell.length_c   1.000
_cell.angle_alpha   90.00
_cell.angle_beta   90.00
_cell.angle_gamma   90.00
#
_symmetry.space_group_name_H-M   'P 1'
#
loop_
_entity.id
_entity.type
_entity.pdbx_description
1 polymer ?
#
loop_
_entity_poly.entity_id
_entity_poly.type
_entity_poly.pdbx_seq_one_letter_code
_entity_poly.pdbx_strand_id
1 'polypeptide(L)'
;MRIGIFGGTFDPPHSGHVCLCKAFLERFDIDKLYVIPTFIPPHKEIKSMTQTAQRFEMTEIAFSNLSDKIVVSDMEIKRQGKSYTALTIKEFKDQGFDDIYFLCGTDMLLTLDSWYMPSYIFENATIVYARRENDEVNDLLILKKIRDYQEKFQAKIEKLDLNVIEISSSQIREEVYDNKESQYLTREIKEYIEKNNLYR
;
A
#
# COMPACT_ATOMS: atom_id res chain seq x y z
N MET A 1 0.17 18.11 -11.98
CA MET A 1 1.13 17.12 -11.45
C MET A 1 0.35 15.88 -11.07
N ARG A 2 0.72 14.74 -11.64
CA ARG A 2 0.08 13.44 -11.39
C ARG A 2 0.81 12.74 -10.26
N ILE A 3 0.09 12.37 -9.21
CA ILE A 3 0.69 11.68 -8.07
C ILE A 3 0.11 10.28 -7.89
N GLY A 4 0.95 9.38 -7.40
CA GLY A 4 0.56 8.08 -6.88
C GLY A 4 0.53 8.08 -5.35
N ILE A 5 -0.40 7.35 -4.76
CA ILE A 5 -0.48 7.06 -3.33
C ILE A 5 -0.42 5.56 -3.14
N PHE A 6 0.54 5.10 -2.36
CA PHE A 6 0.66 3.70 -1.94
C PHE A 6 0.69 3.63 -0.41
N GLY A 7 -0.48 3.43 0.19
CA GLY A 7 -0.64 3.24 1.63
C GLY A 7 -0.43 1.80 2.06
N GLY A 8 0.18 1.61 3.22
CA GLY A 8 0.37 0.27 3.77
C GLY A 8 0.78 0.27 5.24
N THR A 9 0.64 -0.89 5.89
CA THR A 9 1.15 -1.03 7.26
C THR A 9 2.68 -1.13 7.26
N PHE A 10 3.27 -1.78 6.24
CA PHE A 10 4.71 -2.00 6.07
C PHE A 10 5.39 -2.57 7.33
N ASP A 11 4.89 -3.71 7.79
CA ASP A 11 5.28 -4.35 9.05
C ASP A 11 5.76 -5.81 8.87
N PRO A 12 6.92 -6.04 8.22
CA PRO A 12 7.81 -5.11 7.53
C PRO A 12 7.42 -4.87 6.05
N PRO A 13 8.01 -3.87 5.37
CA PRO A 13 8.03 -3.79 3.92
C PRO A 13 8.83 -4.94 3.33
N HIS A 14 8.47 -5.40 2.13
CA HIS A 14 9.07 -6.56 1.48
C HIS A 14 9.11 -6.42 -0.05
N SER A 15 9.81 -7.34 -0.73
CA SER A 15 9.99 -7.31 -2.19
C SER A 15 8.70 -7.21 -2.98
N GLY A 16 7.60 -7.79 -2.50
CA GLY A 16 6.29 -7.64 -3.13
C GLY A 16 5.81 -6.19 -3.17
N HIS A 17 6.02 -5.42 -2.09
CA HIS A 17 5.71 -3.99 -2.08
C HIS A 17 6.62 -3.20 -3.03
N VAL A 18 7.92 -3.54 -3.08
CA VAL A 18 8.90 -2.90 -3.97
C VAL A 18 8.55 -3.16 -5.44
N CYS A 19 8.21 -4.39 -5.80
CA CYS A 19 7.80 -4.75 -7.16
C CYS A 19 6.54 -4.01 -7.60
N LEU A 20 5.56 -3.86 -6.71
CA LEU A 20 4.36 -3.07 -6.96
C LEU A 20 4.69 -1.61 -7.33
N CYS A 21 5.54 -0.96 -6.55
CA CYS A 21 5.95 0.42 -6.80
C CYS A 21 6.67 0.57 -8.15
N LYS A 22 7.60 -0.34 -8.46
CA LYS A 22 8.32 -0.32 -9.75
C LYS A 22 7.39 -0.48 -10.93
N ALA A 23 6.55 -1.52 -10.93
CA ALA A 23 5.60 -1.78 -12.00
C ALA A 23 4.60 -0.61 -12.18
N PHE A 24 4.18 0.01 -11.07
CA PHE A 24 3.31 1.17 -11.11
C PHE A 24 3.98 2.38 -11.78
N LEU A 25 5.23 2.69 -11.42
CA LEU A 25 5.99 3.79 -12.04
C LEU A 25 6.35 3.54 -13.51
N GLU A 26 6.54 2.29 -13.90
CA GLU A 26 6.79 1.89 -15.30
C GLU A 26 5.53 1.99 -16.16
N ARG A 27 4.37 1.65 -15.60
CA ARG A 27 3.10 1.58 -16.35
C ARG A 27 2.39 2.92 -16.46
N PHE A 28 2.47 3.75 -15.40
CA PHE A 28 1.77 5.02 -15.32
C PHE A 28 2.75 6.18 -15.33
N ASP A 29 2.42 7.23 -16.08
CA ASP A 29 3.21 8.47 -16.10
C ASP A 29 2.95 9.29 -14.82
N ILE A 30 3.61 8.88 -13.74
CA ILE A 30 3.50 9.46 -12.39
C ILE A 30 4.68 10.40 -12.16
N ASP A 31 4.41 11.62 -11.71
CA ASP A 31 5.44 12.59 -11.34
C ASP A 31 6.07 12.26 -9.99
N LYS A 32 5.22 11.89 -8.99
CA LYS A 32 5.64 11.47 -7.64
C LYS A 32 4.75 10.34 -7.12
N LEU A 33 5.37 9.33 -6.53
CA LEU A 33 4.71 8.23 -5.81
C LEU A 33 4.97 8.40 -4.31
N TYR A 34 3.92 8.68 -3.56
CA TYR A 34 3.98 8.76 -2.10
C TYR A 34 3.72 7.39 -1.49
N VAL A 35 4.73 6.83 -0.83
CA VAL A 35 4.64 5.60 -0.03
C VAL A 35 4.36 6.02 1.41
N ILE A 36 3.21 5.63 1.95
CA ILE A 36 2.68 6.20 3.19
C ILE A 36 2.42 5.10 4.22
N PRO A 37 3.32 4.93 5.22
CA PRO A 37 3.07 4.04 6.35
C PRO A 37 1.89 4.52 7.18
N THR A 38 0.94 3.61 7.45
CA THR A 38 -0.22 3.91 8.29
C THR A 38 0.20 4.21 9.73
N PHE A 39 -0.47 5.18 10.37
CA PHE A 39 -0.34 5.36 11.82
C PHE A 39 -1.12 4.26 12.55
N ILE A 40 -2.45 4.26 12.43
CA ILE A 40 -3.34 3.20 12.93
C ILE A 40 -4.15 2.67 11.74
N PRO A 41 -3.90 1.44 11.24
CA PRO A 41 -4.70 0.87 10.18
C PRO A 41 -6.15 0.66 10.66
N PRO A 42 -7.19 1.09 9.88
CA PRO A 42 -8.57 1.03 10.33
C PRO A 42 -9.12 -0.37 10.57
N HIS A 43 -8.52 -1.37 9.90
CA HIS A 43 -9.03 -2.74 9.83
C HIS A 43 -8.13 -3.77 10.55
N LYS A 44 -7.11 -3.33 11.30
CA LYS A 44 -6.19 -4.23 12.04
C LYS A 44 -6.16 -3.90 13.53
N GLU A 45 -5.99 -4.93 14.34
CA GLU A 45 -5.73 -4.74 15.77
C GLU A 45 -4.29 -4.28 16.02
N ILE A 46 -4.14 -3.28 16.91
CA ILE A 46 -2.85 -2.63 17.20
C ILE A 46 -1.93 -3.52 18.06
N LYS A 47 -2.49 -4.49 18.79
CA LYS A 47 -1.80 -5.24 19.86
C LYS A 47 -0.53 -6.01 19.42
N SER A 48 -0.35 -6.28 18.14
CA SER A 48 0.79 -7.05 17.61
C SER A 48 1.63 -6.27 16.59
N MET A 49 1.40 -4.96 16.45
CA MET A 49 2.12 -4.15 15.46
C MET A 49 3.42 -3.58 16.02
N THR A 50 4.44 -3.60 15.17
CA THR A 50 5.68 -2.84 15.40
C THR A 50 5.38 -1.35 15.55
N GLN A 51 6.19 -0.66 16.35
CA GLN A 51 6.04 0.77 16.60
C GLN A 51 6.06 1.55 15.27
N THR A 52 5.25 2.59 15.19
CA THR A 52 5.09 3.38 13.97
C THR A 52 6.41 3.97 13.46
N ALA A 53 7.28 4.44 14.35
CA ALA A 53 8.59 4.97 13.99
C ALA A 53 9.46 3.90 13.30
N GLN A 54 9.50 2.69 13.84
CA GLN A 54 10.28 1.58 13.27
C GLN A 54 9.73 1.15 11.90
N ARG A 55 8.40 1.15 11.71
CA ARG A 55 7.78 0.85 10.41
C ARG A 55 8.10 1.93 9.37
N PHE A 56 8.12 3.19 9.80
CA PHE A 56 8.54 4.31 8.95
C PHE A 56 10.00 4.17 8.51
N GLU A 57 10.92 3.93 9.45
CA GLU A 57 12.34 3.72 9.15
C GLU A 57 12.57 2.54 8.20
N MET A 58 11.91 1.40 8.43
CA MET A 58 11.98 0.27 7.51
C MET A 58 11.43 0.62 6.12
N THR A 59 10.39 1.46 6.04
CA THR A 59 9.83 1.91 4.76
C THR A 59 10.83 2.82 4.04
N GLU A 60 11.50 3.74 4.74
CA GLU A 60 12.57 4.55 4.16
C GLU A 60 13.72 3.67 3.61
N ILE A 61 14.18 2.68 4.38
CA ILE A 61 15.21 1.72 3.95
C ILE A 61 14.78 1.00 2.66
N ALA A 62 13.51 0.56 2.58
CA ALA A 62 13.03 -0.21 1.45
C ALA A 62 12.82 0.60 0.17
N PHE A 63 12.48 1.88 0.27
CA PHE A 63 11.96 2.63 -0.88
C PHE A 63 12.78 3.84 -1.31
N SER A 64 13.56 4.50 -0.42
CA SER A 64 14.20 5.79 -0.71
C SER A 64 15.22 5.77 -1.87
N ASN A 65 15.81 4.61 -2.13
CA ASN A 65 16.83 4.46 -3.19
C ASN A 65 16.29 3.81 -4.48
N LEU A 66 14.98 3.62 -4.60
CA LEU A 66 14.40 2.93 -5.77
C LEU A 66 14.21 3.84 -6.98
N SER A 67 13.85 5.10 -6.75
CA SER A 67 13.60 6.10 -7.78
C SER A 67 13.46 7.49 -7.15
N ASP A 68 13.94 8.52 -7.85
CA ASP A 68 13.77 9.94 -7.48
C ASP A 68 12.29 10.38 -7.47
N LYS A 69 11.41 9.58 -8.06
CA LYS A 69 9.97 9.82 -8.04
C LYS A 69 9.31 9.33 -6.76
N ILE A 70 9.95 8.47 -5.95
CA ILE A 70 9.39 7.93 -4.72
C ILE A 70 9.66 8.87 -3.55
N VAL A 71 8.61 9.13 -2.78
CA VAL A 71 8.66 9.91 -1.55
C VAL A 71 8.04 9.08 -0.43
N VAL A 72 8.82 8.67 0.55
CA VAL A 72 8.27 8.09 1.78
C VAL A 72 7.74 9.23 2.64
N SER A 73 6.44 9.18 2.97
CA SER A 73 5.76 10.29 3.65
C SER A 73 5.22 9.87 5.02
N ASP A 74 5.49 10.67 6.02
CA ASP A 74 5.00 10.52 7.38
C ASP A 74 3.66 11.25 7.65
N MET A 75 2.94 11.64 6.59
CA MET A 75 1.74 12.47 6.72
C MET A 75 0.65 11.84 7.59
N GLU A 76 0.40 10.53 7.47
CA GLU A 76 -0.57 9.83 8.31
C GLU A 76 -0.08 9.69 9.75
N ILE A 77 1.24 9.56 9.94
CA ILE A 77 1.88 9.54 11.26
C ILE A 77 1.72 10.91 11.93
N LYS A 78 1.97 11.99 11.22
CA LYS A 78 1.80 13.38 11.73
C LYS A 78 0.34 13.72 12.01
N ARG A 79 -0.58 13.25 11.16
CA ARG A 79 -2.03 13.44 11.35
C ARG A 79 -2.54 12.71 12.59
N GLN A 80 -1.91 11.58 12.96
CA GLN A 80 -2.35 10.66 14.02
C GLN A 80 -3.76 10.08 13.79
N GLY A 81 -4.23 9.24 14.73
CA GLY A 81 -5.54 8.60 14.62
C GLY A 81 -5.60 7.50 13.55
N LYS A 82 -6.81 7.15 13.12
CA LYS A 82 -7.01 6.11 12.09
C LYS A 82 -6.59 6.62 10.70
N SER A 83 -5.81 5.80 10.01
CA SER A 83 -5.30 6.06 8.66
C SER A 83 -6.36 5.79 7.59
N TYR A 84 -7.28 6.73 7.42
CA TYR A 84 -8.32 6.64 6.41
C TYR A 84 -7.83 7.21 5.07
N THR A 85 -7.86 6.41 4.02
CA THR A 85 -7.45 6.79 2.65
C THR A 85 -8.18 8.04 2.15
N ALA A 86 -9.47 8.18 2.46
CA ALA A 86 -10.23 9.38 2.09
C ALA A 86 -9.62 10.68 2.66
N LEU A 87 -9.12 10.64 3.91
CA LEU A 87 -8.47 11.79 4.52
C LEU A 87 -7.10 12.08 3.90
N THR A 88 -6.38 11.03 3.53
CA THR A 88 -5.08 11.16 2.84
C THR A 88 -5.26 11.77 1.44
N ILE A 89 -6.25 11.31 0.68
CA ILE A 89 -6.60 11.91 -0.61
C ILE A 89 -7.02 13.38 -0.42
N LYS A 90 -7.83 13.66 0.62
CA LYS A 90 -8.27 15.04 0.91
C LYS A 90 -7.09 15.96 1.18
N GLU A 91 -6.11 15.55 1.98
CA GLU A 91 -4.91 16.36 2.25
C GLU A 91 -4.13 16.67 0.97
N PHE A 92 -4.01 15.74 0.02
CA PHE A 92 -3.39 16.01 -1.27
C PHE A 92 -4.23 16.94 -2.13
N LYS A 93 -5.56 16.80 -2.13
CA LYS A 93 -6.46 17.75 -2.83
C LYS A 93 -6.34 19.16 -2.27
N ASP A 94 -6.29 19.31 -0.95
CA ASP A 94 -6.12 20.60 -0.27
C ASP A 94 -4.76 21.25 -0.60
N GLN A 95 -3.75 20.47 -1.00
CA GLN A 95 -2.44 20.91 -1.49
C GLN A 95 -2.44 21.24 -3.01
N GLY A 96 -3.57 21.06 -3.72
CA GLY A 96 -3.71 21.34 -5.13
C GLY A 96 -3.36 20.20 -6.08
N PHE A 97 -3.28 18.96 -5.59
CA PHE A 97 -3.10 17.77 -6.44
C PHE A 97 -4.46 17.25 -6.93
N ASP A 98 -4.74 17.38 -8.21
CA ASP A 98 -6.03 16.98 -8.79
C ASP A 98 -5.99 15.63 -9.52
N ASP A 99 -4.84 15.17 -9.97
CA ASP A 99 -4.65 13.92 -10.70
C ASP A 99 -3.99 12.89 -9.78
N ILE A 100 -4.82 12.14 -9.03
CA ILE A 100 -4.40 11.22 -7.98
C ILE A 100 -4.67 9.78 -8.40
N TYR A 101 -3.67 8.91 -8.28
CA TYR A 101 -3.74 7.48 -8.49
C TYR A 101 -3.53 6.76 -7.16
N PHE A 102 -4.48 5.93 -6.74
CA PHE A 102 -4.38 5.15 -5.51
C PHE A 102 -4.06 3.70 -5.84
N LEU A 103 -2.83 3.27 -5.50
CA LEU A 103 -2.34 1.90 -5.71
C LEU A 103 -2.74 1.01 -4.52
N CYS A 104 -3.42 -0.10 -4.81
CA CYS A 104 -3.85 -1.06 -3.80
C CYS A 104 -3.75 -2.51 -4.29
N GLY A 105 -3.85 -3.46 -3.38
CA GLY A 105 -4.00 -4.89 -3.69
C GLY A 105 -5.45 -5.25 -3.99
N THR A 106 -5.67 -6.44 -4.55
CA THR A 106 -7.00 -6.97 -4.86
C THR A 106 -7.90 -7.08 -3.62
N ASP A 107 -7.33 -7.49 -2.49
CA ASP A 107 -8.02 -7.59 -1.20
C ASP A 107 -8.61 -6.24 -0.74
N MET A 108 -7.87 -5.17 -0.98
CA MET A 108 -8.32 -3.81 -0.69
C MET A 108 -9.40 -3.37 -1.69
N LEU A 109 -9.20 -3.62 -3.00
CA LEU A 109 -10.19 -3.29 -4.03
C LEU A 109 -11.56 -3.91 -3.70
N LEU A 110 -11.60 -5.18 -3.31
CA LEU A 110 -12.85 -5.91 -3.03
C LEU A 110 -13.65 -5.35 -1.85
N THR A 111 -13.05 -4.52 -1.01
CA THR A 111 -13.65 -3.97 0.22
C THR A 111 -13.78 -2.44 0.22
N LEU A 112 -13.32 -1.74 -0.82
CA LEU A 112 -13.28 -0.27 -0.88
C LEU A 112 -14.63 0.40 -0.60
N ASP A 113 -15.75 -0.22 -0.99
CA ASP A 113 -17.10 0.30 -0.74
C ASP A 113 -17.50 0.31 0.74
N SER A 114 -16.80 -0.43 1.59
CA SER A 114 -16.99 -0.45 3.06
C SER A 114 -16.04 0.51 3.80
N TRP A 115 -15.15 1.19 3.09
CA TRP A 115 -14.18 2.10 3.70
C TRP A 115 -14.83 3.43 4.13
N TYR A 116 -14.09 4.19 4.92
CA TYR A 116 -14.53 5.53 5.33
C TYR A 116 -14.63 6.47 4.12
N MET A 117 -15.81 7.05 3.89
CA MET A 117 -16.11 7.96 2.77
C MET A 117 -15.77 7.37 1.39
N PRO A 118 -16.31 6.20 0.99
CA PRO A 118 -15.92 5.54 -0.26
C PRO A 118 -16.23 6.39 -1.48
N SER A 119 -17.36 7.12 -1.51
CA SER A 119 -17.70 8.04 -2.61
C SER A 119 -16.58 9.05 -2.85
N TYR A 120 -16.04 9.63 -1.77
CA TYR A 120 -14.96 10.60 -1.88
C TYR A 120 -13.68 10.00 -2.49
N ILE A 121 -13.36 8.74 -2.13
CA ILE A 121 -12.21 8.02 -2.70
C ILE A 121 -12.39 7.87 -4.22
N PHE A 122 -13.53 7.33 -4.66
CA PHE A 122 -13.80 7.07 -6.08
C PHE A 122 -13.93 8.34 -6.93
N GLU A 123 -14.45 9.43 -6.36
CA GLU A 123 -14.59 10.73 -7.04
C GLU A 123 -13.24 11.44 -7.26
N ASN A 124 -12.30 11.24 -6.35
CA ASN A 124 -11.06 12.02 -6.31
C ASN A 124 -9.78 11.25 -6.65
N ALA A 125 -9.87 9.95 -6.90
CA ALA A 125 -8.71 9.15 -7.30
C ALA A 125 -9.06 8.11 -8.36
N THR A 126 -8.11 7.87 -9.27
CA THR A 126 -8.09 6.65 -10.09
C THR A 126 -7.56 5.50 -9.24
N ILE A 127 -8.35 4.45 -9.09
CA ILE A 127 -7.94 3.27 -8.33
C ILE A 127 -7.11 2.37 -9.23
N VAL A 128 -5.89 2.05 -8.82
CA VAL A 128 -5.04 1.09 -9.52
C VAL A 128 -4.88 -0.13 -8.64
N TYR A 129 -5.38 -1.27 -9.12
CA TYR A 129 -5.24 -2.50 -8.36
C TYR A 129 -4.23 -3.45 -8.99
N ALA A 130 -3.43 -4.06 -8.13
CA ALA A 130 -2.51 -5.11 -8.50
C ALA A 130 -3.04 -6.46 -8.03
N ARG A 131 -3.04 -7.43 -8.94
CA ARG A 131 -3.44 -8.80 -8.62
C ARG A 131 -2.34 -9.50 -7.85
N ARG A 132 -2.70 -10.24 -6.80
CA ARG A 132 -1.76 -11.02 -5.97
C ARG A 132 -1.80 -12.51 -6.25
N GLU A 133 -2.86 -13.02 -6.87
CA GLU A 133 -3.09 -14.46 -7.06
C GLU A 133 -3.66 -14.73 -8.45
N ASN A 134 -3.31 -15.89 -9.01
CA ASN A 134 -3.91 -16.38 -10.25
C ASN A 134 -5.08 -17.31 -9.88
N ASP A 135 -6.25 -16.72 -9.58
CA ASP A 135 -7.46 -17.44 -9.23
C ASP A 135 -8.64 -16.96 -10.10
N GLU A 136 -9.17 -17.84 -10.95
CA GLU A 136 -10.28 -17.53 -11.86
C GLU A 136 -11.58 -17.17 -11.12
N VAL A 137 -11.82 -17.73 -9.94
CA VAL A 137 -13.01 -17.43 -9.13
C VAL A 137 -12.94 -15.99 -8.61
N ASN A 138 -11.77 -15.57 -8.16
CA ASN A 138 -11.53 -14.20 -7.77
C ASN A 138 -11.65 -13.23 -8.95
N ASP A 139 -11.32 -13.63 -10.17
CA ASP A 139 -11.46 -12.77 -11.36
C ASP A 139 -12.90 -12.38 -11.63
N LEU A 140 -13.84 -13.30 -11.52
CA LEU A 140 -15.27 -12.99 -11.69
C LEU A 140 -15.78 -12.03 -10.60
N LEU A 141 -15.33 -12.22 -9.37
CA LEU A 141 -15.68 -11.33 -8.25
C LEU A 141 -15.09 -9.93 -8.45
N ILE A 142 -13.83 -9.83 -8.86
CA ILE A 142 -13.16 -8.56 -9.18
C ILE A 142 -13.92 -7.82 -10.28
N LEU A 143 -14.22 -8.49 -11.40
CA LEU A 143 -14.94 -7.89 -12.51
C LEU A 143 -16.35 -7.41 -12.11
N LYS A 144 -17.05 -8.18 -11.27
CA LYS A 144 -18.34 -7.76 -10.71
C LYS A 144 -18.19 -6.50 -9.86
N LYS A 145 -17.24 -6.49 -8.92
CA LYS A 145 -17.00 -5.33 -8.05
C LYS A 145 -16.61 -4.08 -8.83
N ILE A 146 -15.79 -4.22 -9.87
CA ILE A 146 -15.42 -3.09 -10.74
C ILE A 146 -16.67 -2.50 -11.40
N ARG A 147 -17.56 -3.34 -11.96
CA ARG A 147 -18.83 -2.86 -12.54
C ARG A 147 -19.69 -2.15 -11.50
N ASP A 148 -19.87 -2.76 -10.32
CA ASP A 148 -20.66 -2.17 -9.23
C ASP A 148 -20.11 -0.78 -8.85
N TYR A 149 -18.79 -0.61 -8.78
CA TYR A 149 -18.14 0.66 -8.48
C TYR A 149 -18.28 1.68 -9.61
N GLN A 150 -18.16 1.24 -10.88
CA GLN A 150 -18.37 2.10 -12.03
C GLN A 150 -19.82 2.60 -12.12
N GLU A 151 -20.81 1.72 -11.87
CA GLU A 151 -22.24 2.07 -11.90
C GLU A 151 -22.61 2.98 -10.73
N LYS A 152 -22.14 2.66 -9.52
CA LYS A 152 -22.54 3.37 -8.30
C LYS A 152 -21.79 4.68 -8.08
N PHE A 153 -20.50 4.72 -8.39
CA PHE A 153 -19.61 5.83 -8.05
C PHE A 153 -18.96 6.48 -9.27
N GLN A 154 -19.21 6.00 -10.50
CA GLN A 154 -18.49 6.38 -11.72
C GLN A 154 -16.98 6.22 -11.58
N ALA A 155 -16.56 5.20 -10.82
CA ALA A 155 -15.18 4.96 -10.44
C ALA A 155 -14.27 4.75 -11.65
N LYS A 156 -13.10 5.39 -11.62
CA LYS A 156 -12.00 5.10 -12.55
C LYS A 156 -11.12 4.02 -11.94
N ILE A 157 -11.06 2.85 -12.58
CA ILE A 157 -10.34 1.69 -12.06
C ILE A 157 -9.46 1.12 -13.16
N GLU A 158 -8.18 0.96 -12.88
CA GLU A 158 -7.20 0.40 -13.79
C GLU A 158 -6.50 -0.80 -13.16
N LYS A 159 -6.18 -1.79 -13.99
CA LYS A 159 -5.44 -2.98 -13.60
C LYS A 159 -3.94 -2.75 -13.82
N LEU A 160 -3.15 -3.08 -12.82
CA LEU A 160 -1.70 -3.19 -12.93
C LEU A 160 -1.33 -4.66 -13.12
N ASP A 161 -0.89 -5.00 -14.33
CA ASP A 161 -0.38 -6.34 -14.62
C ASP A 161 1.07 -6.47 -14.17
N LEU A 162 1.36 -7.44 -13.31
CA LEU A 162 2.71 -7.77 -12.88
C LEU A 162 2.80 -9.27 -12.55
N ASN A 163 4.02 -9.79 -12.58
CA ASN A 163 4.29 -11.11 -12.05
C ASN A 163 4.16 -11.06 -10.51
N VAL A 164 3.19 -11.76 -10.00
CA VAL A 164 2.82 -11.70 -8.59
C VAL A 164 3.91 -12.36 -7.72
N ILE A 165 4.30 -11.66 -6.65
CA ILE A 165 5.06 -12.25 -5.56
C ILE A 165 4.06 -12.53 -4.44
N GLU A 166 3.73 -13.81 -4.25
CA GLU A 166 2.83 -14.28 -3.20
C GLU A 166 3.53 -14.26 -1.86
N ILE A 167 3.51 -13.11 -1.20
CA ILE A 167 4.08 -12.92 0.14
C ILE A 167 3.30 -11.88 0.92
N SER A 168 3.18 -12.08 2.22
CA SER A 168 2.61 -11.11 3.15
C SER A 168 3.57 -10.78 4.28
N SER A 169 3.44 -9.57 4.83
CA SER A 169 4.20 -9.20 6.03
C SER A 169 3.95 -10.14 7.22
N SER A 170 2.76 -10.75 7.31
CA SER A 170 2.44 -11.73 8.36
C SER A 170 3.28 -12.99 8.23
N GLN A 171 3.38 -13.55 7.02
CA GLN A 171 4.25 -14.70 6.76
C GLN A 171 5.71 -14.40 7.09
N ILE A 172 6.20 -13.21 6.72
CA ILE A 172 7.57 -12.79 7.05
C ILE A 172 7.79 -12.71 8.56
N ARG A 173 6.83 -12.17 9.32
CA ARG A 173 6.95 -12.13 10.79
C ARG A 173 6.97 -13.53 11.40
N GLU A 174 6.20 -14.48 10.89
CA GLU A 174 6.24 -15.89 11.28
C GLU A 174 7.59 -16.53 10.96
N GLU A 175 8.15 -16.27 9.75
CA GLU A 175 9.48 -16.75 9.37
C GLU A 175 10.56 -16.24 10.34
N VAL A 176 10.53 -14.94 10.68
CA VAL A 176 11.49 -14.33 11.63
C VAL A 176 11.33 -14.91 13.04
N TYR A 177 10.08 -15.06 13.50
CA TYR A 177 9.79 -15.67 14.81
C TYR A 177 10.34 -17.10 14.91
N ASP A 178 10.22 -17.88 13.84
CA ASP A 178 10.76 -19.23 13.73
C ASP A 178 12.28 -19.28 13.48
N ASN A 179 12.96 -18.15 13.48
CA ASN A 179 14.38 -17.99 13.12
C ASN A 179 14.70 -18.50 11.69
N LYS A 180 13.73 -18.41 10.77
CA LYS A 180 13.92 -18.69 9.34
C LYS A 180 14.35 -17.40 8.62
N GLU A 181 15.21 -17.59 7.61
CA GLU A 181 15.60 -16.47 6.77
C GLU A 181 14.58 -16.22 5.66
N SER A 182 14.00 -15.03 5.63
CA SER A 182 13.09 -14.66 4.54
C SER A 182 13.86 -14.17 3.32
N GLN A 183 13.61 -14.80 2.16
CA GLN A 183 14.17 -14.36 0.88
C GLN A 183 13.55 -13.05 0.34
N TYR A 184 12.44 -12.62 0.94
CA TYR A 184 11.64 -11.47 0.50
C TYR A 184 12.04 -10.15 1.19
N LEU A 185 13.00 -10.21 2.11
CA LEU A 185 13.58 -9.05 2.76
C LEU A 185 14.93 -8.69 2.16
N THR A 186 15.18 -7.39 1.98
CA THR A 186 16.53 -6.93 1.64
C THR A 186 17.46 -7.12 2.83
N ARG A 187 18.76 -7.11 2.58
CA ARG A 187 19.78 -7.25 3.62
C ARG A 187 19.64 -6.16 4.69
N GLU A 188 19.41 -4.94 4.28
CA GLU A 188 19.30 -3.78 5.16
C GLU A 188 18.09 -3.88 6.08
N ILE A 189 16.96 -4.41 5.58
CA ILE A 189 15.75 -4.67 6.40
C ILE A 189 16.00 -5.80 7.39
N LYS A 190 16.69 -6.88 7.00
CA LYS A 190 17.06 -7.96 7.90
C LYS A 190 17.96 -7.45 9.04
N GLU A 191 19.01 -6.70 8.72
CA GLU A 191 19.91 -6.09 9.70
C GLU A 191 19.16 -5.15 10.66
N TYR A 192 18.18 -4.38 10.14
CA TYR A 192 17.33 -3.51 10.97
C TYR A 192 16.46 -4.32 11.95
N ILE A 193 15.80 -5.38 11.46
CA ILE A 193 14.95 -6.28 12.26
C ILE A 193 15.78 -6.92 13.39
N GLU A 194 16.97 -7.43 13.08
CA GLU A 194 17.86 -8.06 14.06
C GLU A 194 18.35 -7.05 15.10
N LYS A 195 18.86 -5.90 14.68
CA LYS A 195 19.35 -4.84 15.56
C LYS A 195 18.30 -4.34 16.55
N ASN A 196 17.04 -4.26 16.13
CA ASN A 196 15.94 -3.77 16.93
C ASN A 196 15.14 -4.89 17.61
N ASN A 197 15.57 -6.14 17.47
CA ASN A 197 14.93 -7.33 18.06
C ASN A 197 13.42 -7.42 17.77
N LEU A 198 13.04 -7.13 16.49
CA LEU A 198 11.64 -7.14 16.06
C LEU A 198 11.15 -8.56 15.74
N TYR A 199 9.86 -8.79 15.95
CA TYR A 199 9.14 -10.04 15.59
C TYR A 199 9.64 -11.30 16.33
N ARG A 200 10.17 -11.16 17.54
CA ARG A 200 10.71 -12.25 18.38
C ARG A 200 9.92 -12.42 19.68
#